data_ed2422404034b9322283252ec805966a
#
_entry.id   ed2422404034b9322283252ec805966a
#
_cell.length_a   1.000
_cell.length_b   1.000
_cell.length_c   1.000
_cell.angle_alpha   90.00
_cell.angle_beta   90.00
_cell.angle_gamma   90.00
#
_symmetry.space_group_name_H-M   'P 1'
#
loop_
_entity.id
_entity.type
_entity.pdbx_description
1 polymer ?
#
loop_
_entity_poly.entity_id
_entity_poly.type
_entity_poly.pdbx_seq_one_letter_code
_entity_poly.pdbx_strand_id
1 'polypeptide(L)'
;MDKISVSIPGGNGRMGKTLLRLILDSDNHKISSATCLPDEEEVGLDIGNLVGKSKISLELQSDPMSLFENSDVLIDFTIPEATMFHAKKCCENNMSIVIGTTGLDNQQEDELLNLSKKDRKSTRLNSSH
;
A
#
# COMPACT_ATOMS: atom_id res chain seq x y z
N MET A 1 4.74 22.60 -1.19
CA MET A 1 5.50 21.38 -0.93
C MET A 1 4.69 20.16 -1.34
N ASP A 2 5.29 19.30 -2.12
CA ASP A 2 4.58 18.12 -2.62
C ASP A 2 4.34 17.11 -1.52
N LYS A 3 3.15 16.56 -1.53
CA LYS A 3 2.78 15.52 -0.56
C LYS A 3 3.34 14.16 -1.00
N ILE A 4 3.65 13.33 -0.02
CA ILE A 4 4.08 11.96 -0.27
C ILE A 4 2.86 11.14 -0.70
N SER A 5 2.93 10.50 -1.85
CA SER A 5 1.85 9.69 -2.39
C SER A 5 1.91 8.26 -1.84
N VAL A 6 0.82 7.81 -1.23
CA VAL A 6 0.76 6.52 -0.54
C VAL A 6 -0.27 5.61 -1.17
N SER A 7 0.11 4.35 -1.40
CA SER A 7 -0.79 3.29 -1.87
C SER A 7 -1.10 2.33 -0.74
N ILE A 8 -2.35 1.89 -0.64
CA ILE A 8 -2.82 1.00 0.43
C ILE A 8 -3.56 -0.19 -0.17
N PRO A 9 -2.92 -1.37 -0.26
CA PRO A 9 -3.66 -2.60 -0.58
C PRO A 9 -4.49 -3.01 0.63
N GLY A 10 -5.64 -3.64 0.37
CA GLY A 10 -6.56 -3.99 1.45
C GLY A 10 -7.19 -2.79 2.13
N GLY A 11 -7.49 -1.74 1.35
CA GLY A 11 -8.00 -0.48 1.88
C GLY A 11 -9.33 -0.59 2.61
N ASN A 12 -10.11 -1.63 2.34
CA ASN A 12 -11.39 -1.84 3.02
C ASN A 12 -11.29 -2.66 4.31
N GLY A 13 -10.09 -3.16 4.65
CA GLY A 13 -9.85 -3.85 5.90
C GLY A 13 -9.72 -2.87 7.08
N ARG A 14 -9.65 -3.40 8.29
CA ARG A 14 -9.53 -2.56 9.49
C ARG A 14 -8.31 -1.66 9.46
N MET A 15 -7.15 -2.28 9.25
CA MET A 15 -5.90 -1.50 9.24
C MET A 15 -5.87 -0.58 8.03
N GLY A 16 -6.37 -1.04 6.89
CA GLY A 16 -6.44 -0.22 5.69
C GLY A 16 -7.26 1.05 5.91
N LYS A 17 -8.44 0.92 6.49
CA LYS A 17 -9.28 2.09 6.80
C LYS A 17 -8.63 3.02 7.79
N THR A 18 -7.96 2.48 8.80
CA THR A 18 -7.22 3.30 9.78
C THR A 18 -6.12 4.10 9.11
N LEU A 19 -5.36 3.45 8.25
CA LEU A 19 -4.28 4.11 7.50
C LEU A 19 -4.83 5.20 6.57
N LEU A 20 -5.93 4.90 5.88
CA LEU A 20 -6.54 5.88 4.97
C LEU A 20 -6.99 7.13 5.74
N ARG A 21 -7.60 6.96 6.93
CA ARG A 21 -7.97 8.10 7.76
C ARG A 21 -6.76 8.93 8.17
N LEU A 22 -5.71 8.26 8.62
CA LEU A 22 -4.49 8.95 9.05
C LEU A 22 -3.86 9.74 7.91
N ILE A 23 -3.84 9.17 6.72
CA ILE A 23 -3.28 9.84 5.56
C ILE A 23 -4.11 11.07 5.19
N LEU A 24 -5.44 10.94 5.22
CA LEU A 24 -6.33 12.05 4.90
C LEU A 24 -6.23 13.19 5.93
N ASP A 25 -5.87 12.87 7.17
CA ASP A 25 -5.67 13.89 8.21
C ASP A 25 -4.26 14.51 8.16
N SER A 26 -3.37 13.97 7.37
CA SER A 26 -1.99 14.45 7.29
C SER A 26 -1.86 15.57 6.25
N ASP A 27 -1.11 16.61 6.60
CA ASP A 27 -0.81 17.70 5.67
C ASP A 27 0.32 17.34 4.70
N ASN A 28 1.05 16.26 4.97
CA ASN A 28 2.26 15.89 4.20
C ASN A 28 2.07 14.67 3.32
N HIS A 29 0.90 14.04 3.36
CA HIS A 29 0.64 12.79 2.64
C HIS A 29 -0.67 12.86 1.89
N LYS A 30 -0.76 12.10 0.81
CA LYS A 30 -2.00 11.93 0.06
C LYS A 30 -2.14 10.48 -0.36
N ILE A 31 -3.38 10.05 -0.60
CA ILE A 31 -3.66 8.71 -1.11
C ILE A 31 -3.53 8.76 -2.63
N SER A 32 -2.67 7.91 -3.20
CA SER A 32 -2.60 7.76 -4.65
C SER A 32 -3.50 6.64 -5.14
N SER A 33 -3.61 5.56 -4.35
CA SER A 33 -4.46 4.43 -4.69
C SER A 33 -4.74 3.59 -3.45
N ALA A 34 -5.89 2.93 -3.45
CA ALA A 34 -6.19 1.89 -2.47
C ALA A 34 -6.98 0.81 -3.19
N THR A 35 -6.74 -0.44 -2.84
CA THR A 35 -7.37 -1.58 -3.52
C THR A 35 -8.04 -2.52 -2.54
N CYS A 36 -8.94 -3.34 -3.06
CA CYS A 36 -9.54 -4.46 -2.35
C CYS A 36 -9.74 -5.59 -3.36
N LEU A 37 -10.28 -6.71 -2.90
CA LEU A 37 -10.54 -7.85 -3.79
C LEU A 37 -11.70 -7.52 -4.74
N PRO A 38 -11.69 -8.09 -5.96
CA PRO A 38 -12.69 -7.72 -6.98
C PRO A 38 -14.14 -8.02 -6.61
N ASP A 39 -14.36 -8.99 -5.74
CA ASP A 39 -15.71 -9.41 -5.33
C ASP A 39 -16.23 -8.65 -4.11
N GLU A 40 -15.48 -7.70 -3.58
CA GLU A 40 -15.90 -6.89 -2.44
C GLU A 40 -16.89 -5.81 -2.87
N GLU A 41 -17.88 -5.54 -2.02
CA GLU A 41 -18.93 -4.56 -2.31
C GLU A 41 -18.38 -3.13 -2.38
N GLU A 42 -17.26 -2.88 -1.73
CA GLU A 42 -16.70 -1.54 -1.63
C GLU A 42 -15.98 -1.07 -2.89
N VAL A 43 -15.78 -1.95 -3.88
CA VAL A 43 -15.16 -1.54 -5.15
C VAL A 43 -15.97 -0.39 -5.75
N GLY A 44 -15.28 0.68 -6.11
CA GLY A 44 -15.90 1.85 -6.72
C GLY A 44 -16.39 2.91 -5.75
N LEU A 45 -16.38 2.62 -4.45
CA LEU A 45 -16.76 3.63 -3.46
C LEU A 45 -15.66 4.67 -3.32
N ASP A 46 -16.06 5.92 -3.09
CA ASP A 46 -15.09 6.98 -2.80
C ASP A 46 -14.34 6.67 -1.51
N ILE A 47 -13.03 6.77 -1.54
CA ILE A 47 -12.17 6.42 -0.41
C ILE A 47 -12.44 7.32 0.80
N GLY A 48 -12.68 8.62 0.57
CA GLY A 48 -13.03 9.51 1.67
C GLY A 48 -14.29 9.06 2.37
N ASN A 49 -15.35 8.78 1.61
CA ASN A 49 -16.62 8.33 2.15
C ASN A 49 -16.48 6.96 2.84
N LEU A 50 -15.64 6.09 2.31
CA LEU A 50 -15.39 4.76 2.88
C LEU A 50 -14.95 4.83 4.33
N VAL A 51 -14.18 5.85 4.69
CA VAL A 51 -13.62 6.00 6.03
C VAL A 51 -14.32 7.08 6.85
N GLY A 52 -15.49 7.52 6.40
CA GLY A 52 -16.30 8.48 7.16
C GLY A 52 -15.87 9.92 7.04
N LYS A 53 -15.17 10.26 5.96
CA LYS A 53 -14.70 11.61 5.69
C LYS A 53 -15.35 12.17 4.43
N SER A 54 -15.03 13.41 4.10
CA SER A 54 -15.55 14.04 2.90
C SER A 54 -15.04 13.35 1.65
N LYS A 55 -15.83 13.42 0.58
CA LYS A 55 -15.46 12.84 -0.71
C LYS A 55 -14.13 13.41 -1.21
N ILE A 56 -13.24 12.52 -1.68
CA ILE A 56 -11.96 12.95 -2.24
C ILE A 56 -11.88 12.70 -3.75
N SER A 57 -12.94 12.16 -4.35
CA SER A 57 -13.02 11.85 -5.78
C SER A 57 -11.98 10.83 -6.22
N LEU A 58 -11.71 9.86 -5.38
CA LEU A 58 -10.80 8.75 -5.66
C LEU A 58 -11.49 7.46 -5.19
N GLU A 59 -11.70 6.54 -6.12
CA GLU A 59 -12.45 5.31 -5.85
C GLU A 59 -11.54 4.18 -5.40
N LEU A 60 -12.07 3.31 -4.54
CA LEU A 60 -11.42 2.07 -4.17
C LEU A 60 -11.38 1.15 -5.39
N GLN A 61 -10.19 0.66 -5.73
CA GLN A 61 -9.94 -0.12 -6.96
C GLN A 61 -9.89 -1.60 -6.67
N SER A 62 -10.06 -2.42 -7.71
CA SER A 62 -9.83 -3.87 -7.62
C SER A 62 -8.60 -4.31 -8.42
N ASP A 63 -8.03 -3.43 -9.22
CA ASP A 63 -6.84 -3.74 -10.01
C ASP A 63 -5.58 -3.46 -9.17
N PRO A 64 -4.82 -4.52 -8.79
CA PRO A 64 -3.64 -4.30 -7.97
C PRO A 64 -2.55 -3.48 -8.64
N MET A 65 -2.56 -3.39 -9.97
CA MET A 65 -1.54 -2.61 -10.66
C MET A 65 -1.68 -1.11 -10.41
N SER A 66 -2.87 -0.65 -10.04
CA SER A 66 -3.08 0.76 -9.70
C SER A 66 -2.23 1.21 -8.50
N LEU A 67 -1.83 0.27 -7.64
CA LEU A 67 -1.00 0.56 -6.47
C LEU A 67 0.38 1.09 -6.84
N PHE A 68 0.85 0.76 -8.05
CA PHE A 68 2.23 1.04 -8.46
C PHE A 68 2.32 2.21 -9.44
N GLU A 69 1.20 2.91 -9.66
CA GLU A 69 1.15 4.08 -10.53
C GLU A 69 1.21 5.35 -9.70
N ASN A 70 2.18 6.22 -9.98
CA ASN A 70 2.28 7.54 -9.37
C ASN A 70 2.29 7.53 -7.84
N SER A 71 2.89 6.50 -7.23
CA SER A 71 2.99 6.38 -5.78
C SER A 71 4.44 6.41 -5.34
N ASP A 72 4.68 7.02 -4.19
CA ASP A 72 6.01 7.06 -3.59
C ASP A 72 6.25 5.89 -2.66
N VAL A 73 5.23 5.46 -1.94
CA VAL A 73 5.35 4.39 -0.94
C VAL A 73 4.07 3.57 -0.89
N LEU A 74 4.24 2.27 -0.66
CA LEU A 74 3.14 1.35 -0.42
C LEU A 74 3.23 0.87 1.03
N ILE A 75 2.11 0.92 1.76
CA ILE A 75 2.05 0.41 3.13
C ILE A 75 1.22 -0.86 3.14
N ASP A 76 1.83 -1.96 3.52
CA ASP A 76 1.26 -3.29 3.37
C ASP A 76 0.99 -3.96 4.73
N PHE A 77 -0.28 -4.20 5.02
CA PHE A 77 -0.73 -4.98 6.17
C PHE A 77 -1.64 -6.11 5.69
N THR A 78 -1.29 -6.75 4.59
CA THR A 78 -2.09 -7.81 4.00
C THR A 78 -1.65 -9.21 4.48
N ILE A 79 -1.44 -10.13 3.58
CA ILE A 79 -1.02 -11.49 3.89
C ILE A 79 0.34 -11.76 3.24
N PRO A 80 1.13 -12.75 3.72
CA PRO A 80 2.48 -12.97 3.22
C PRO A 80 2.60 -13.09 1.70
N GLU A 81 1.72 -13.84 1.06
CA GLU A 81 1.78 -14.02 -0.39
C GLU A 81 1.60 -12.70 -1.13
N ALA A 82 0.64 -11.89 -0.69
CA ALA A 82 0.38 -10.59 -1.28
C ALA A 82 1.56 -9.64 -1.04
N THR A 83 2.14 -9.68 0.17
CA THR A 83 3.30 -8.87 0.51
C THR A 83 4.48 -9.15 -0.41
N MET A 84 4.73 -10.43 -0.72
CA MET A 84 5.81 -10.80 -1.64
C MET A 84 5.59 -10.20 -3.04
N PHE A 85 4.36 -10.28 -3.53
CA PHE A 85 3.99 -9.66 -4.81
C PHE A 85 4.21 -8.15 -4.78
N HIS A 86 3.71 -7.50 -3.73
CA HIS A 86 3.82 -6.03 -3.60
C HIS A 86 5.28 -5.59 -3.51
N ALA A 87 6.10 -6.30 -2.73
CA ALA A 87 7.51 -5.95 -2.58
C ALA A 87 8.25 -6.03 -3.91
N LYS A 88 8.00 -7.09 -4.69
CA LYS A 88 8.61 -7.26 -5.98
C LYS A 88 8.21 -6.14 -6.94
N LYS A 89 6.92 -5.81 -6.97
CA LYS A 89 6.42 -4.74 -7.84
C LYS A 89 6.92 -3.36 -7.43
N CYS A 90 7.04 -3.11 -6.13
CA CYS A 90 7.62 -1.85 -5.67
C CYS A 90 9.07 -1.72 -6.11
N CYS A 91 9.83 -2.83 -6.03
CA CYS A 91 11.21 -2.84 -6.50
C CYS A 91 11.30 -2.52 -7.99
N GLU A 92 10.41 -3.11 -8.80
CA GLU A 92 10.38 -2.87 -10.25
C GLU A 92 9.98 -1.43 -10.61
N ASN A 93 9.21 -0.78 -9.76
CA ASN A 93 8.67 0.55 -10.02
C ASN A 93 9.35 1.66 -9.21
N ASN A 94 10.45 1.36 -8.57
CA ASN A 94 11.23 2.31 -7.77
C ASN A 94 10.41 2.95 -6.63
N MET A 95 9.56 2.15 -6.02
CA MET A 95 8.74 2.57 -4.89
C MET A 95 9.27 2.03 -3.59
N SER A 96 9.13 2.79 -2.52
CA SER A 96 9.39 2.30 -1.18
C SER A 96 8.21 1.44 -0.70
N ILE A 97 8.49 0.50 0.19
CA ILE A 97 7.43 -0.32 0.79
C ILE A 97 7.66 -0.41 2.29
N VAL A 98 6.56 -0.24 3.05
CA VAL A 98 6.54 -0.45 4.49
C VAL A 98 5.69 -1.69 4.74
N ILE A 99 6.27 -2.71 5.36
CA ILE A 99 5.61 -3.99 5.55
C ILE A 99 5.25 -4.18 7.01
N GLY A 100 3.94 -4.25 7.29
CA GLY A 100 3.43 -4.58 8.62
C GLY A 100 2.79 -5.96 8.66
N THR A 101 2.87 -6.71 7.56
CA THR A 101 2.32 -8.06 7.47
C THR A 101 3.04 -9.01 8.43
N THR A 102 2.25 -9.81 9.17
CA THR A 102 2.80 -10.83 10.06
C THR A 102 2.72 -12.20 9.41
N GLY A 103 3.47 -13.17 9.95
CA GLY A 103 3.42 -14.53 9.45
C GLY A 103 4.35 -14.85 8.30
N LEU A 104 5.28 -13.94 7.98
CA LEU A 104 6.31 -14.21 6.97
C LEU A 104 7.26 -15.31 7.49
N ASP A 105 7.57 -16.28 6.64
CA ASP A 105 8.54 -17.30 7.01
C ASP A 105 9.98 -16.82 6.69
N ASN A 106 10.97 -17.63 7.09
CA ASN A 106 12.36 -17.23 6.93
C ASN A 106 12.76 -17.08 5.46
N GLN A 107 12.20 -17.92 4.59
CA GLN A 107 12.47 -17.85 3.17
C GLN A 107 11.93 -16.56 2.57
N GLN A 108 10.72 -16.17 2.97
CA GLN A 108 10.11 -14.92 2.52
C GLN A 108 10.88 -13.70 3.01
N GLU A 109 11.32 -13.71 4.27
CA GLU A 109 12.13 -12.63 4.82
C GLU A 109 13.47 -12.49 4.08
N ASP A 110 14.11 -13.62 3.75
CA ASP A 110 15.35 -13.62 2.98
C ASP A 110 15.14 -13.04 1.57
N GLU A 111 14.03 -13.40 0.94
CA GLU A 111 13.67 -12.86 -0.37
C GLU A 111 13.49 -11.35 -0.33
N LEU A 112 12.81 -10.85 0.70
CA LEU A 112 12.61 -9.41 0.87
C LEU A 112 13.93 -8.67 1.05
N LEU A 113 14.84 -9.25 1.84
CA LEU A 113 16.17 -8.67 2.02
C LEU A 113 16.94 -8.63 0.69
N ASN A 114 16.84 -9.68 -0.11
CA ASN A 114 17.49 -9.72 -1.41
C ASN A 114 16.94 -8.65 -2.36
N LEU A 115 15.63 -8.44 -2.35
CA LEU A 115 15.01 -7.40 -3.15
C LEU A 115 15.51 -6.01 -2.75
N SER A 116 15.64 -5.75 -1.46
CA SER A 116 16.13 -4.46 -0.97
C SER A 116 17.59 -4.20 -1.34
N LYS A 117 18.37 -5.26 -1.49
CA LYS A 117 19.78 -5.14 -1.89
C LYS A 117 19.95 -4.87 -3.38
N LYS A 118 19.03 -5.35 -4.21
CA LYS A 118 19.10 -5.18 -5.66
C LYS A 118 18.90 -3.75 -6.10
N ASP A 119 18.08 -3.01 -5.39
CA ASP A 119 17.81 -1.62 -5.74
C ASP A 119 18.05 -0.71 -4.53
N ARG A 120 19.30 -0.35 -4.36
CA ARG A 120 19.72 0.47 -3.22
C ARG A 120 19.30 1.92 -3.33
N LYS A 121 18.94 2.37 -4.53
CA LYS A 121 18.70 3.80 -4.77
C LYS A 121 17.26 4.21 -4.52
N SER A 122 16.32 3.32 -4.78
CA SER A 122 14.92 3.70 -4.87
C SER A 122 14.00 2.88 -3.98
N THR A 123 14.34 1.65 -3.66
CA THR A 123 13.47 0.80 -2.86
C THR A 123 13.96 0.74 -1.41
N ARG A 124 13.09 1.12 -0.49
CA ARG A 124 13.36 1.00 0.93
C ARG A 124 12.39 -0.01 1.52
N LEU A 125 12.93 -0.98 2.22
CA LEU A 125 12.15 -2.01 2.86
C LEU A 125 12.16 -1.79 4.37
N ASN A 126 10.99 -1.54 4.94
CA ASN A 126 10.80 -1.44 6.38
C ASN A 126 9.85 -2.54 6.81
N SER A 127 10.23 -3.30 7.82
CA SER A 127 9.43 -4.39 8.33
C SER A 127 9.25 -4.21 9.83
N SER A 128 8.00 -4.26 10.30
CA SER A 128 7.68 -4.17 11.71
C SER A 128 7.00 -5.45 12.18
N HIS A 129 7.71 -6.28 12.89
CA HIS A 129 7.13 -7.46 13.52
C HIS A 129 8.06 -8.03 14.58
#